data_3e5d7cdbea8e30be53564dd67a292590
#
_entry.id   3e5d7cdbea8e30be53564dd67a292590
#
_cell.length_a   1.000
_cell.length_b   1.000
_cell.length_c   1.000
_cell.angle_alpha   90.00
_cell.angle_beta   90.00
_cell.angle_gamma   90.00
#
_symmetry.space_group_name_H-M   'P 1'
#
loop_
_entity.id
_entity.type
_entity.pdbx_description
1 polymer ?
#
loop_
_entity_poly.entity_id
_entity_poly.type
_entity_poly.pdbx_seq_one_letter_code
_entity_poly.pdbx_strand_id
1 'polypeptide(L)'
;MGIKNSFAKVPNNRLTRNFGGTVAGVADPYLSGYHFVYFASIPNGLPKYADDMTTKQIGNILAASCLSVTPPGGTLNKVEFTGLGGVKWAVPGNIDYGNSVSVKFLEFNGIPLLNIFHGWIKMIRDYRTGTANLIDGDNLSGYTKSTYACVMYYWTTAPDAKTVEYYAAYDGVFPTKDPQDLFTSDVETVGRLDVEIEFNCDYVWHEQWVKEKCQMLADDVYAIKADVIEDYGNIMNSAT
;
A
#
# COMPACT_ATOMS: atom_id res chain seq x y z
N MET A 1 -11.10 43.26 -6.09
CA MET A 1 -10.41 42.03 -6.51
C MET A 1 -9.84 41.17 -5.35
N GLY A 2 -9.65 41.74 -4.17
CA GLY A 2 -9.08 41.00 -3.00
C GLY A 2 -10.00 40.04 -2.26
N ILE A 3 -11.31 40.23 -2.34
CA ILE A 3 -12.27 39.50 -1.51
C ILE A 3 -12.46 38.05 -1.98
N LYS A 4 -12.42 37.81 -3.30
CA LYS A 4 -12.58 36.45 -3.85
C LYS A 4 -11.46 35.48 -3.43
N ASN A 5 -10.26 35.99 -3.23
CA ASN A 5 -9.10 35.16 -2.87
C ASN A 5 -9.00 34.86 -1.37
N SER A 6 -9.66 35.66 -0.51
CA SER A 6 -9.66 35.38 0.94
C SER A 6 -10.64 34.28 1.31
N PHE A 7 -11.76 34.15 0.62
CA PHE A 7 -12.73 33.09 0.90
C PHE A 7 -12.26 31.70 0.44
N ALA A 8 -11.48 31.65 -0.62
CA ALA A 8 -10.87 30.38 -1.09
C ALA A 8 -9.85 29.81 -0.11
N LYS A 9 -9.36 30.59 0.84
CA LYS A 9 -8.40 30.16 1.87
C LYS A 9 -9.04 29.74 3.19
N VAL A 10 -10.34 29.92 3.34
CA VAL A 10 -11.04 29.55 4.56
C VAL A 10 -11.49 28.09 4.43
N PRO A 11 -10.91 27.16 5.19
CA PRO A 11 -11.28 25.73 5.13
C PRO A 11 -12.62 25.52 5.86
N ASN A 12 -13.67 26.17 5.39
CA ASN A 12 -15.00 26.03 5.95
C ASN A 12 -15.99 25.61 4.89
N ASN A 13 -16.33 24.33 4.91
CA ASN A 13 -17.27 23.71 3.99
C ASN A 13 -18.64 24.41 3.93
N ARG A 14 -19.03 25.11 4.98
CA ARG A 14 -20.29 25.89 4.99
C ARG A 14 -20.21 27.13 4.09
N LEU A 15 -19.06 27.79 4.07
CA LEU A 15 -18.85 28.95 3.19
C LEU A 15 -18.74 28.54 1.72
N THR A 16 -18.06 27.46 1.43
CA THR A 16 -17.94 26.93 0.06
C THR A 16 -19.28 26.45 -0.49
N ARG A 17 -20.14 25.85 0.32
CA ARG A 17 -21.51 25.48 -0.08
C ARG A 17 -22.40 26.68 -0.39
N ASN A 18 -22.26 27.77 0.37
CA ASN A 18 -23.05 28.97 0.15
C ASN A 18 -22.64 29.74 -1.12
N PHE A 19 -21.43 29.56 -1.60
CA PHE A 19 -20.90 30.24 -2.79
C PHE A 19 -21.00 29.39 -4.06
N GLY A 20 -21.80 28.34 -4.02
CA GLY A 20 -22.23 27.49 -5.12
C GLY A 20 -21.27 27.40 -6.32
N GLY A 21 -20.48 26.39 -6.41
CA GLY A 21 -19.75 26.03 -7.62
C GLY A 21 -18.65 26.98 -8.11
N THR A 22 -18.42 28.11 -7.45
CA THR A 22 -17.37 29.06 -7.86
C THR A 22 -15.97 28.63 -7.43
N VAL A 23 -15.87 27.64 -6.57
CA VAL A 23 -14.62 27.00 -6.16
C VAL A 23 -14.68 25.54 -6.60
N ALA A 24 -14.55 25.31 -7.88
CA ALA A 24 -14.54 23.97 -8.45
C ALA A 24 -13.53 23.08 -7.72
N GLY A 25 -13.99 21.95 -7.20
CA GLY A 25 -13.16 20.94 -6.57
C GLY A 25 -12.83 21.11 -5.09
N VAL A 26 -13.34 22.18 -4.42
CA VAL A 26 -13.07 22.42 -2.97
C VAL A 26 -14.34 22.33 -2.12
N ALA A 27 -15.50 22.16 -2.77
CA ALA A 27 -16.80 22.26 -2.08
C ALA A 27 -17.19 21.01 -1.31
N ASP A 28 -16.75 19.85 -1.74
CA ASP A 28 -17.13 18.58 -1.14
C ASP A 28 -15.99 17.94 -0.37
N PRO A 29 -16.28 17.29 0.76
CA PRO A 29 -15.27 16.52 1.48
C PRO A 29 -14.81 15.36 0.59
N TYR A 30 -13.52 15.02 0.70
CA TYR A 30 -12.98 13.82 0.07
C TYR A 30 -13.71 12.59 0.61
N LEU A 31 -14.29 11.82 -0.29
CA LEU A 31 -14.87 10.52 0.00
C LEU A 31 -13.98 9.49 -0.68
N SER A 32 -13.21 8.76 0.12
CA SER A 32 -12.44 7.64 -0.43
C SER A 32 -13.41 6.57 -0.97
N GLY A 33 -13.12 6.08 -2.16
CA GLY A 33 -13.78 4.91 -2.73
C GLY A 33 -13.12 3.63 -2.24
N TYR A 34 -12.65 2.83 -3.17
CA TYR A 34 -11.96 1.58 -2.88
C TYR A 34 -10.46 1.78 -2.87
N HIS A 35 -9.76 0.99 -2.08
CA HIS A 35 -8.30 0.94 -2.08
C HIS A 35 -7.82 -0.40 -2.63
N PHE A 36 -6.66 -0.36 -3.28
CA PHE A 36 -6.07 -1.51 -3.95
C PHE A 36 -4.57 -1.53 -3.73
N VAL A 37 -4.03 -2.73 -3.69
CA VAL A 37 -2.59 -2.98 -3.61
C VAL A 37 -2.21 -3.97 -4.69
N TYR A 38 -1.10 -3.73 -5.34
CA TYR A 38 -0.51 -4.65 -6.30
C TYR A 38 0.98 -4.80 -6.06
N PHE A 39 1.42 -6.03 -5.84
CA PHE A 39 2.84 -6.36 -5.67
C PHE A 39 3.43 -6.76 -7.02
N ALA A 40 4.25 -5.88 -7.57
CA ALA A 40 5.00 -6.14 -8.79
C ALA A 40 6.37 -6.72 -8.47
N SER A 41 6.90 -7.52 -9.39
CA SER A 41 8.26 -8.09 -9.28
C SER A 41 8.49 -8.89 -8.00
N ILE A 42 7.50 -9.70 -7.62
CA ILE A 42 7.65 -10.62 -6.48
C ILE A 42 8.90 -11.48 -6.71
N PRO A 43 9.75 -11.67 -5.68
CA PRO A 43 10.99 -12.41 -5.81
C PRO A 43 10.79 -13.82 -6.35
N ASN A 44 11.52 -14.17 -7.42
CA ASN A 44 11.40 -15.49 -8.07
C ASN A 44 11.80 -16.68 -7.17
N GLY A 45 12.60 -16.42 -6.15
CA GLY A 45 12.98 -17.43 -5.16
C GLY A 45 11.92 -17.72 -4.10
N LEU A 46 10.95 -16.81 -3.91
CA LEU A 46 9.95 -16.92 -2.88
C LEU A 46 9.07 -18.17 -2.97
N PRO A 47 8.66 -18.66 -4.15
CA PRO A 47 7.90 -19.90 -4.31
C PRO A 47 8.49 -21.11 -3.56
N LYS A 48 9.80 -21.27 -3.58
CA LYS A 48 10.50 -22.38 -2.89
C LYS A 48 10.37 -22.36 -1.37
N TYR A 49 10.05 -21.21 -0.81
CA TYR A 49 9.92 -21.00 0.64
C TYR A 49 8.48 -20.80 1.10
N ALA A 50 7.56 -20.63 0.16
CA ALA A 50 6.15 -20.36 0.39
C ALA A 50 5.28 -21.51 -0.18
N ASP A 51 5.48 -22.72 0.32
CA ASP A 51 4.72 -23.93 -0.03
C ASP A 51 4.54 -24.16 -1.54
N ASP A 52 5.61 -23.92 -2.33
CA ASP A 52 5.64 -24.06 -3.79
C ASP A 52 4.55 -23.27 -4.55
N MET A 53 4.00 -22.21 -3.91
CA MET A 53 3.07 -21.31 -4.60
C MET A 53 3.79 -20.58 -5.73
N THR A 54 3.10 -20.37 -6.84
CA THR A 54 3.63 -19.54 -7.92
C THR A 54 3.67 -18.06 -7.53
N THR A 55 4.57 -17.27 -8.13
CA THR A 55 4.65 -15.81 -7.91
C THR A 55 3.32 -15.11 -8.18
N LYS A 56 2.56 -15.58 -9.18
CA LYS A 56 1.22 -15.07 -9.50
C LYS A 56 0.21 -15.36 -8.38
N GLN A 57 0.23 -16.56 -7.82
CA GLN A 57 -0.66 -16.93 -6.69
C GLN A 57 -0.34 -16.08 -5.46
N ILE A 58 0.95 -15.92 -5.14
CA ILE A 58 1.40 -15.06 -4.04
C ILE A 58 0.89 -13.63 -4.23
N GLY A 59 1.09 -13.04 -5.42
CA GLY A 59 0.59 -11.69 -5.72
C GLY A 59 -0.91 -11.54 -5.58
N ASN A 60 -1.67 -12.52 -6.05
CA ASN A 60 -3.13 -12.53 -5.94
C ASN A 60 -3.60 -12.64 -4.48
N ILE A 61 -2.96 -13.49 -3.67
CA ILE A 61 -3.27 -13.63 -2.25
C ILE A 61 -3.01 -12.31 -1.52
N LEU A 62 -1.83 -11.70 -1.72
CA LEU A 62 -1.47 -10.43 -1.09
C LEU A 62 -2.42 -9.30 -1.50
N ALA A 63 -2.81 -9.22 -2.77
CA ALA A 63 -3.75 -8.21 -3.24
C ALA A 63 -5.16 -8.42 -2.70
N ALA A 64 -5.65 -9.67 -2.68
CA ALA A 64 -6.99 -10.00 -2.23
C ALA A 64 -7.18 -9.91 -0.71
N SER A 65 -6.12 -10.16 0.05
CA SER A 65 -6.15 -10.13 1.52
C SER A 65 -5.95 -8.75 2.13
N CYS A 66 -5.53 -7.76 1.36
CA CYS A 66 -5.24 -6.42 1.86
C CYS A 66 -6.49 -5.73 2.42
N LEU A 67 -6.42 -5.31 3.68
CA LEU A 67 -7.49 -4.58 4.37
C LEU A 67 -7.22 -3.08 4.46
N SER A 68 -5.98 -2.71 4.71
CA SER A 68 -5.58 -1.30 4.81
C SER A 68 -4.08 -1.13 4.60
N VAL A 69 -3.70 0.04 4.14
CA VAL A 69 -2.30 0.45 3.98
C VAL A 69 -2.09 1.75 4.73
N THR A 70 -1.03 1.78 5.52
CA THR A 70 -0.56 3.00 6.18
C THR A 70 0.71 3.46 5.47
N PRO A 71 0.62 4.50 4.63
CA PRO A 71 1.76 5.04 3.92
C PRO A 71 2.84 5.59 4.86
N PRO A 72 4.11 5.58 4.47
CA PRO A 72 5.17 6.26 5.22
C PRO A 72 4.90 7.77 5.24
N GLY A 73 5.02 8.37 6.42
CA GLY A 73 4.89 9.81 6.59
C GLY A 73 6.25 10.50 6.47
N GLY A 74 6.31 11.59 5.73
CA GLY A 74 7.49 12.48 5.74
C GLY A 74 7.34 13.56 6.80
N THR A 75 8.39 13.81 7.58
CA THR A 75 8.43 14.91 8.56
C THR A 75 9.46 15.95 8.12
N LEU A 76 8.99 17.19 7.94
CA LEU A 76 9.89 18.32 7.73
C LEU A 76 10.36 18.85 9.09
N ASN A 77 11.62 18.63 9.37
CA ASN A 77 12.24 19.18 10.56
C ASN A 77 12.35 20.71 10.47
N LYS A 78 12.23 21.37 11.60
CA LYS A 78 12.41 22.82 11.68
C LYS A 78 13.67 23.14 12.49
N VAL A 79 14.41 24.12 12.03
CA VAL A 79 15.54 24.70 12.78
C VAL A 79 15.05 25.99 13.40
N GLU A 80 15.03 26.04 14.73
CA GLU A 80 14.57 27.22 15.47
C GLU A 80 15.76 28.12 15.82
N PHE A 81 15.57 29.42 15.65
CA PHE A 81 16.51 30.47 16.02
C PHE A 81 15.84 31.38 17.06
N THR A 82 16.63 31.79 18.04
CA THR A 82 16.21 32.79 19.02
C THR A 82 17.02 34.06 18.81
N GLY A 83 16.36 35.13 18.43
CA GLY A 83 17.00 36.43 18.25
C GLY A 83 17.03 37.29 19.52
N LEU A 84 17.62 38.46 19.39
CA LEU A 84 17.63 39.46 20.43
C LEU A 84 16.21 39.85 20.84
N GLY A 85 15.96 39.92 22.15
CA GLY A 85 14.62 40.19 22.68
C GLY A 85 13.71 38.95 22.79
N GLY A 86 14.24 37.71 22.62
CA GLY A 86 13.47 36.49 22.80
C GLY A 86 12.54 36.13 21.64
N VAL A 87 12.64 36.82 20.52
CA VAL A 87 11.87 36.52 19.32
C VAL A 87 12.36 35.19 18.73
N LYS A 88 11.47 34.24 18.57
CA LYS A 88 11.75 32.93 17.97
C LYS A 88 11.24 32.90 16.54
N TRP A 89 12.07 32.41 15.62
CA TRP A 89 11.66 32.08 14.26
C TRP A 89 12.23 30.73 13.86
N ALA A 90 11.59 30.08 12.91
CA ALA A 90 11.99 28.77 12.41
C ALA A 90 12.18 28.79 10.92
N VAL A 91 13.15 28.07 10.43
CA VAL A 91 13.36 27.79 9.02
C VAL A 91 13.20 26.30 8.76
N PRO A 92 12.80 25.90 7.54
CA PRO A 92 12.77 24.50 7.16
C PRO A 92 14.16 23.87 7.29
N GLY A 93 14.23 22.70 7.94
CA GLY A 93 15.42 21.86 8.01
C GLY A 93 15.33 20.69 7.04
N ASN A 94 15.94 19.57 7.41
CA ASN A 94 15.93 18.36 6.62
C ASN A 94 14.56 17.68 6.66
N ILE A 95 14.23 16.99 5.57
CA ILE A 95 13.07 16.08 5.51
C ILE A 95 13.53 14.71 6.02
N ASP A 96 12.80 14.19 6.98
CA ASP A 96 12.91 12.81 7.41
C ASP A 96 11.80 12.02 6.71
N TYR A 97 12.20 11.13 5.82
CA TYR A 97 11.26 10.26 5.11
C TYR A 97 11.06 8.99 5.94
N GLY A 98 9.82 8.65 6.22
CA GLY A 98 9.51 7.35 6.81
C GLY A 98 9.96 6.22 5.87
N ASN A 99 10.69 5.24 6.42
CA ASN A 99 11.26 4.13 5.65
C ASN A 99 10.41 2.86 5.76
N SER A 100 9.19 2.95 6.29
CA SER A 100 8.32 1.80 6.45
C SER A 100 6.91 2.08 5.99
N VAL A 101 6.28 1.06 5.42
CA VAL A 101 4.86 1.02 5.08
C VAL A 101 4.23 -0.13 5.83
N SER A 102 3.16 0.14 6.57
CA SER A 102 2.42 -0.91 7.26
C SER A 102 1.20 -1.31 6.45
N VAL A 103 1.02 -2.62 6.26
CA VAL A 103 -0.13 -3.18 5.55
C VAL A 103 -0.81 -4.20 6.43
N LYS A 104 -2.11 -4.05 6.58
CA LYS A 104 -2.95 -4.98 7.31
C LYS A 104 -3.64 -5.92 6.33
N PHE A 105 -3.52 -7.22 6.59
CA PHE A 105 -4.07 -8.29 5.78
C PHE A 105 -5.09 -9.11 6.55
N LEU A 106 -6.01 -9.71 5.83
CA LEU A 106 -6.91 -10.73 6.34
C LEU A 106 -6.32 -12.12 6.06
N GLU A 107 -6.08 -12.90 7.10
CA GLU A 107 -5.63 -14.29 6.91
C GLU A 107 -6.76 -15.18 6.39
N PHE A 108 -6.42 -16.08 5.50
CA PHE A 108 -7.33 -17.05 4.93
C PHE A 108 -7.18 -18.45 5.56
N ASN A 109 -8.17 -19.31 5.34
CA ASN A 109 -8.08 -20.70 5.75
C ASN A 109 -6.89 -21.39 5.07
N GLY A 110 -6.11 -22.13 5.85
CA GLY A 110 -4.84 -22.73 5.39
C GLY A 110 -3.60 -21.87 5.64
N ILE A 111 -3.79 -20.68 6.24
CA ILE A 111 -2.72 -19.76 6.68
C ILE A 111 -1.68 -19.39 5.59
N PRO A 112 -2.14 -19.06 4.37
CA PRO A 112 -1.21 -18.80 3.27
C PRO A 112 -0.35 -17.56 3.51
N LEU A 113 -0.86 -16.53 4.20
CA LEU A 113 -0.09 -15.29 4.45
C LEU A 113 1.08 -15.53 5.39
N LEU A 114 0.86 -16.30 6.47
CA LEU A 114 1.94 -16.68 7.36
C LEU A 114 3.05 -17.41 6.59
N ASN A 115 2.67 -18.37 5.74
CA ASN A 115 3.63 -19.13 4.97
C ASN A 115 4.40 -18.25 3.98
N ILE A 116 3.73 -17.29 3.34
CA ILE A 116 4.36 -16.33 2.44
C ILE A 116 5.36 -15.45 3.21
N PHE A 117 4.97 -14.82 4.30
CA PHE A 117 5.85 -13.89 5.01
C PHE A 117 6.98 -14.59 5.75
N HIS A 118 6.70 -15.72 6.40
CA HIS A 118 7.74 -16.55 7.00
C HIS A 118 8.74 -17.03 5.94
N GLY A 119 8.24 -17.52 4.81
CA GLY A 119 9.06 -17.95 3.68
C GLY A 119 9.89 -16.80 3.11
N TRP A 120 9.32 -15.58 3.02
CA TRP A 120 10.03 -14.42 2.50
C TRP A 120 11.18 -14.01 3.41
N ILE A 121 10.96 -13.94 4.71
CA ILE A 121 12.02 -13.63 5.67
C ILE A 121 13.09 -14.72 5.68
N LYS A 122 12.67 -16.01 5.67
CA LYS A 122 13.58 -17.14 5.59
C LYS A 122 14.41 -17.14 4.29
N MET A 123 13.83 -16.70 3.18
CA MET A 123 14.55 -16.51 1.93
C MET A 123 15.64 -15.44 2.06
N ILE A 124 15.38 -14.35 2.80
CA ILE A 124 16.35 -13.28 3.01
C ILE A 124 17.45 -13.74 3.96
N ARG A 125 17.08 -14.36 5.10
CA ARG A 125 18.02 -14.85 6.12
C ARG A 125 17.51 -16.12 6.78
N ASP A 126 18.42 -17.06 6.97
CA ASP A 126 18.14 -18.26 7.75
C ASP A 126 18.13 -17.93 9.25
N TYR A 127 17.07 -18.29 9.93
CA TYR A 127 16.91 -18.06 11.39
C TYR A 127 17.95 -18.78 12.25
N ARG A 128 18.48 -19.94 11.77
CA ARG A 128 19.41 -20.77 12.53
C ARG A 128 20.84 -20.27 12.46
N THR A 129 21.23 -19.84 11.26
CA THR A 129 22.61 -19.46 10.98
C THR A 129 22.82 -17.94 10.93
N GLY A 130 21.72 -17.18 10.74
CA GLY A 130 21.77 -15.74 10.48
C GLY A 130 22.41 -15.37 9.15
N THR A 131 22.75 -16.37 8.33
CA THR A 131 23.35 -16.15 7.01
C THR A 131 22.29 -15.83 5.97
N ALA A 132 22.67 -15.10 4.93
CA ALA A 132 21.82 -14.89 3.78
C ALA A 132 21.57 -16.20 3.06
N ASN A 133 20.31 -16.53 2.78
CA ASN A 133 19.98 -17.66 1.93
C ASN A 133 20.19 -17.25 0.46
N LEU A 134 21.19 -17.83 -0.19
CA LEU A 134 21.44 -17.66 -1.60
C LEU A 134 20.41 -18.49 -2.37
N ILE A 135 19.64 -17.84 -3.21
CA ILE A 135 18.49 -18.45 -3.90
C ILE A 135 18.92 -19.49 -4.94
N ASP A 136 20.11 -19.33 -5.51
CA ASP A 136 20.73 -20.33 -6.39
C ASP A 136 22.19 -20.51 -5.97
N GLY A 137 22.55 -21.71 -5.55
CA GLY A 137 23.83 -22.06 -4.94
C GLY A 137 25.09 -21.77 -5.75
N ASP A 138 24.98 -21.24 -6.95
CA ASP A 138 26.11 -21.08 -7.87
C ASP A 138 26.53 -19.63 -8.13
N ASN A 139 25.80 -18.61 -7.67
CA ASN A 139 26.16 -17.22 -7.93
C ASN A 139 26.13 -16.35 -6.68
N LEU A 140 27.26 -16.22 -6.02
CA LEU A 140 27.53 -15.24 -4.96
C LEU A 140 27.28 -13.77 -5.41
N SER A 141 27.23 -13.50 -6.70
CA SER A 141 26.92 -12.18 -7.27
C SER A 141 25.44 -11.83 -7.25
N GLY A 142 24.56 -12.75 -6.90
CA GLY A 142 23.11 -12.59 -6.99
C GLY A 142 22.42 -12.06 -5.73
N TYR A 143 23.12 -11.84 -4.61
CA TYR A 143 22.51 -11.31 -3.40
C TYR A 143 22.43 -9.78 -3.45
N THR A 144 21.61 -9.29 -4.36
CA THR A 144 21.29 -7.87 -4.47
C THR A 144 19.87 -7.64 -3.95
N LYS A 145 19.55 -6.41 -3.58
CA LYS A 145 18.22 -6.05 -3.08
C LYS A 145 17.11 -6.45 -4.06
N SER A 146 17.36 -6.37 -5.35
CA SER A 146 16.43 -6.79 -6.39
C SER A 146 16.05 -8.29 -6.36
N THR A 147 16.81 -9.13 -5.66
CA THR A 147 16.51 -10.56 -5.56
C THR A 147 15.50 -10.89 -4.46
N TYR A 148 15.32 -10.02 -3.47
CA TYR A 148 14.43 -10.26 -2.34
C TYR A 148 13.41 -9.16 -2.09
N ALA A 149 13.57 -7.98 -2.68
CA ALA A 149 12.61 -6.88 -2.58
C ALA A 149 11.70 -6.85 -3.81
N CYS A 150 10.54 -6.23 -3.66
CA CYS A 150 9.58 -6.00 -4.73
C CYS A 150 9.20 -4.51 -4.81
N VAL A 151 8.37 -4.18 -5.80
CA VAL A 151 7.71 -2.88 -5.91
C VAL A 151 6.24 -3.08 -5.56
N MET A 152 5.71 -2.24 -4.67
CA MET A 152 4.31 -2.26 -4.29
C MET A 152 3.63 -0.99 -4.80
N TYR A 153 2.58 -1.16 -5.60
CA TYR A 153 1.68 -0.10 -6.02
C TYR A 153 0.49 -0.04 -5.08
N TYR A 154 0.15 1.14 -4.64
CA TYR A 154 -1.03 1.41 -3.83
C TYR A 154 -1.81 2.56 -4.44
N TRP A 155 -3.12 2.39 -4.57
CA TRP A 155 -3.98 3.45 -5.05
C TRP A 155 -5.36 3.38 -4.40
N THR A 156 -6.00 4.54 -4.35
CA THR A 156 -7.41 4.66 -3.99
C THR A 156 -8.18 5.21 -5.17
N THR A 157 -9.39 4.75 -5.33
CA THR A 157 -10.28 5.24 -6.36
C THR A 157 -11.33 6.18 -5.77
N ALA A 158 -11.94 6.99 -6.62
CA ALA A 158 -13.19 7.66 -6.30
C ALA A 158 -14.29 6.63 -5.99
N PRO A 159 -15.45 7.05 -5.45
CA PRO A 159 -16.59 6.16 -5.21
C PRO A 159 -17.10 5.45 -6.48
N ASP A 160 -16.74 5.91 -7.67
CA ASP A 160 -17.02 5.27 -8.95
C ASP A 160 -16.24 3.96 -9.17
N ALA A 161 -15.28 3.65 -8.30
CA ALA A 161 -14.35 2.52 -8.38
C ALA A 161 -13.45 2.50 -9.62
N LYS A 162 -13.42 3.57 -10.40
CA LYS A 162 -12.74 3.66 -11.70
C LYS A 162 -11.64 4.72 -11.71
N THR A 163 -11.95 5.91 -11.20
CA THR A 163 -11.02 7.05 -11.26
C THR A 163 -10.01 6.98 -10.13
N VAL A 164 -8.72 6.90 -10.44
CA VAL A 164 -7.66 6.90 -9.44
C VAL A 164 -7.44 8.32 -8.91
N GLU A 165 -7.63 8.50 -7.60
CA GLU A 165 -7.46 9.78 -6.91
C GLU A 165 -6.14 9.88 -6.17
N TYR A 166 -5.81 8.86 -5.38
CA TYR A 166 -4.49 8.77 -4.72
C TYR A 166 -3.71 7.60 -5.30
N TYR A 167 -2.42 7.77 -5.43
CA TYR A 167 -1.52 6.73 -5.96
C TYR A 167 -0.12 6.89 -5.38
N ALA A 168 0.53 5.78 -5.16
CA ALA A 168 1.92 5.71 -4.75
C ALA A 168 2.55 4.40 -5.24
N ALA A 169 3.82 4.45 -5.58
CA ALA A 169 4.62 3.25 -5.76
C ALA A 169 5.73 3.24 -4.71
N TYR A 170 5.84 2.15 -3.99
CA TYR A 170 6.85 1.92 -2.96
C TYR A 170 7.91 1.00 -3.53
N ASP A 171 9.15 1.44 -3.49
CA ASP A 171 10.29 0.69 -4.00
C ASP A 171 11.12 0.08 -2.88
N GLY A 172 11.77 -1.04 -3.16
CA GLY A 172 12.57 -1.74 -2.18
C GLY A 172 11.78 -2.40 -1.06
N VAL A 173 10.54 -2.83 -1.35
CA VAL A 173 9.62 -3.38 -0.36
C VAL A 173 9.96 -4.82 -0.03
N PHE A 174 10.17 -5.11 1.25
CA PHE A 174 10.29 -6.44 1.81
C PHE A 174 9.82 -6.45 3.28
N PRO A 175 9.29 -7.56 3.80
CA PRO A 175 8.81 -7.62 5.17
C PRO A 175 9.96 -7.52 6.17
N THR A 176 9.78 -6.74 7.23
CA THR A 176 10.79 -6.52 8.28
C THR A 176 10.55 -7.38 9.51
N LYS A 177 9.33 -7.92 9.66
CA LYS A 177 8.92 -8.72 10.81
C LYS A 177 8.20 -9.99 10.36
N ASP A 178 8.51 -11.10 11.04
CA ASP A 178 7.77 -12.36 10.91
C ASP A 178 6.46 -12.27 11.70
N PRO A 179 5.31 -12.59 11.11
CA PRO A 179 4.01 -12.49 11.78
C PRO A 179 3.70 -13.64 12.75
N GLN A 180 4.62 -14.54 13.05
CA GLN A 180 4.35 -15.70 13.94
C GLN A 180 3.84 -15.31 15.32
N ASP A 181 4.26 -14.15 15.85
CA ASP A 181 3.81 -13.64 17.14
C ASP A 181 2.34 -13.19 17.15
N LEU A 182 1.73 -13.01 16.00
CA LEU A 182 0.33 -12.64 15.85
C LEU A 182 -0.62 -13.87 15.92
N PHE A 183 -0.08 -15.07 15.78
CA PHE A 183 -0.84 -16.32 15.87
C PHE A 183 -0.95 -16.82 17.32
N THR A 184 -1.48 -15.96 18.18
CA THR A 184 -1.87 -16.40 19.53
C THR A 184 -3.25 -17.06 19.45
N SER A 185 -3.32 -18.33 19.78
CA SER A 185 -4.60 -19.04 19.91
C SER A 185 -5.15 -18.88 21.31
N ASP A 186 -6.33 -18.29 21.41
CA ASP A 186 -7.13 -18.31 22.64
C ASP A 186 -8.27 -19.30 22.44
N VAL A 187 -8.43 -20.23 23.40
CA VAL A 187 -9.45 -21.26 23.33
C VAL A 187 -10.88 -20.71 23.48
N GLU A 188 -11.01 -19.49 24.00
CA GLU A 188 -12.30 -18.86 24.29
C GLU A 188 -12.81 -17.96 23.15
N THR A 189 -11.95 -17.53 22.22
CA THR A 189 -12.34 -16.61 21.14
C THR A 189 -12.06 -17.19 19.77
N VAL A 190 -13.14 -17.51 19.05
CA VAL A 190 -13.08 -17.77 17.61
C VAL A 190 -13.30 -16.44 16.90
N GLY A 191 -12.25 -15.84 16.39
CA GLY A 191 -12.29 -14.53 15.73
C GLY A 191 -11.60 -14.53 14.37
N ARG A 192 -11.84 -13.48 13.63
CA ARG A 192 -11.11 -13.14 12.41
C ARG A 192 -9.66 -12.82 12.77
N LEU A 193 -8.72 -13.39 12.05
CA LEU A 193 -7.31 -13.09 12.20
C LEU A 193 -6.86 -12.03 11.19
N ASP A 194 -6.48 -10.88 11.73
CA ASP A 194 -5.88 -9.79 10.97
C ASP A 194 -4.36 -9.78 11.23
N VAL A 195 -3.59 -9.79 10.17
CA VAL A 195 -2.12 -9.81 10.22
C VAL A 195 -1.61 -8.46 9.76
N GLU A 196 -0.91 -7.73 10.62
CA GLU A 196 -0.27 -6.46 10.29
C GLU A 196 1.22 -6.67 10.05
N ILE A 197 1.67 -6.32 8.84
CA ILE A 197 3.06 -6.48 8.41
C ILE A 197 3.64 -5.11 8.14
N GLU A 198 4.79 -4.87 8.74
CA GLU A 198 5.64 -3.74 8.42
C GLU A 198 6.63 -4.12 7.32
N PHE A 199 6.63 -3.34 6.25
CA PHE A 199 7.55 -3.48 5.15
C PHE A 199 8.57 -2.35 5.16
N ASN A 200 9.81 -2.64 4.84
CA ASN A 200 10.76 -1.62 4.46
C ASN A 200 10.31 -0.93 3.17
N CYS A 201 10.58 0.35 3.07
CA CYS A 201 10.35 1.14 1.88
C CYS A 201 11.54 2.09 1.69
N ASP A 202 12.27 1.98 0.60
CA ASP A 202 13.41 2.86 0.35
C ASP A 202 13.00 4.18 -0.25
N TYR A 203 12.04 4.13 -1.14
CA TYR A 203 11.59 5.30 -1.87
C TYR A 203 10.10 5.23 -2.21
N VAL A 204 9.47 6.40 -2.21
CA VAL A 204 8.06 6.56 -2.58
C VAL A 204 7.96 7.43 -3.82
N TRP A 205 7.36 6.88 -4.85
CA TRP A 205 7.13 7.56 -6.12
C TRP A 205 5.68 8.05 -6.21
N HIS A 206 5.51 9.34 -6.54
CA HIS A 206 4.20 9.97 -6.76
C HIS A 206 4.11 10.64 -8.15
N GLU A 207 5.00 10.28 -9.07
CA GLU A 207 5.07 10.85 -10.40
C GLU A 207 3.91 10.41 -11.28
N GLN A 208 3.72 11.13 -12.37
CA GLN A 208 2.63 10.92 -13.32
C GLN A 208 2.61 9.48 -13.90
N TRP A 209 3.77 8.89 -14.15
CA TRP A 209 3.85 7.52 -14.66
C TRP A 209 3.27 6.48 -13.69
N VAL A 210 3.37 6.73 -12.37
CA VAL A 210 2.75 5.88 -11.34
C VAL A 210 1.24 5.97 -11.43
N LYS A 211 0.70 7.18 -11.61
CA LYS A 211 -0.73 7.40 -11.81
C LYS A 211 -1.25 6.62 -13.01
N GLU A 212 -0.56 6.72 -14.14
CA GLU A 212 -0.93 6.03 -15.37
C GLU A 212 -0.91 4.50 -15.18
N LYS A 213 0.11 4.00 -14.47
CA LYS A 213 0.20 2.56 -14.14
C LYS A 213 -0.94 2.12 -13.22
N CYS A 214 -1.22 2.87 -12.17
CA CYS A 214 -2.32 2.57 -11.25
C CYS A 214 -3.69 2.67 -11.95
N GLN A 215 -3.87 3.63 -12.87
CA GLN A 215 -5.09 3.75 -13.65
C GLN A 215 -5.29 2.55 -14.57
N MET A 216 -4.22 2.10 -15.24
CA MET A 216 -4.28 0.90 -16.08
C MET A 216 -4.67 -0.35 -15.26
N LEU A 217 -4.07 -0.52 -14.06
CA LEU A 217 -4.44 -1.62 -13.17
C LEU A 217 -5.88 -1.51 -12.65
N ALA A 218 -6.36 -0.31 -12.36
CA ALA A 218 -7.74 -0.07 -11.96
C ALA A 218 -8.72 -0.40 -13.09
N ASP A 219 -8.40 -0.05 -14.32
CA ASP A 219 -9.21 -0.35 -15.50
C ASP A 219 -9.29 -1.87 -15.73
N ASP A 220 -8.19 -2.61 -15.55
CA ASP A 220 -8.17 -4.07 -15.64
C ASP A 220 -9.08 -4.71 -14.57
N VAL A 221 -9.02 -4.23 -13.32
CA VAL A 221 -9.89 -4.71 -12.24
C VAL A 221 -11.36 -4.41 -12.53
N TYR A 222 -11.64 -3.23 -13.09
CA TYR A 222 -13.01 -2.84 -13.48
C TYR A 222 -13.55 -3.71 -14.60
N ALA A 223 -12.74 -4.01 -15.62
CA ALA A 223 -13.13 -4.89 -16.72
C ALA A 223 -13.50 -6.29 -16.23
N ILE A 224 -12.71 -6.88 -15.33
CA ILE A 224 -13.01 -8.19 -14.72
C ILE A 224 -14.35 -8.17 -13.97
N LYS A 225 -14.68 -7.08 -13.25
CA LYS A 225 -15.97 -6.94 -12.58
C LYS A 225 -17.13 -6.86 -13.56
N ALA A 226 -16.95 -6.17 -14.68
CA ALA A 226 -17.99 -6.04 -15.71
C ALA A 226 -18.32 -7.41 -16.33
N ASP A 227 -17.30 -8.17 -16.69
CA ASP A 227 -17.46 -9.52 -17.26
C ASP A 227 -18.21 -10.46 -16.29
N VAL A 228 -17.86 -10.43 -15.00
CA VAL A 228 -18.53 -11.24 -13.98
C VAL A 228 -20.00 -10.85 -13.83
N ILE A 229 -20.34 -9.57 -13.90
CA ILE A 229 -21.72 -9.09 -13.80
C ILE A 229 -22.54 -9.51 -15.03
N GLU A 230 -21.96 -9.47 -16.23
CA GLU A 230 -22.61 -9.94 -17.45
C GLU A 230 -22.87 -11.45 -17.40
N ASP A 231 -21.92 -12.24 -16.92
CA ASP A 231 -22.08 -13.68 -16.76
C ASP A 231 -23.22 -14.03 -15.79
N TYR A 232 -23.29 -13.35 -14.65
CA TYR A 232 -24.42 -13.52 -13.71
C TYR A 232 -25.76 -13.12 -14.32
N GLY A 233 -25.79 -12.03 -15.09
CA GLY A 233 -26.97 -11.59 -15.81
C GLY A 233 -27.47 -12.64 -16.83
N ASN A 234 -26.54 -13.25 -17.55
CA ASN A 234 -26.84 -14.29 -18.53
C ASN A 234 -27.35 -15.58 -17.87
N ILE A 235 -26.79 -15.98 -16.72
CA ILE A 235 -27.24 -17.14 -15.95
C ILE A 235 -28.65 -16.93 -15.42
N MET A 236 -28.97 -15.76 -14.90
CA MET A 236 -30.32 -15.44 -14.39
C MET A 236 -31.36 -15.41 -15.51
N ASN A 237 -31.02 -14.90 -16.70
CA ASN A 237 -31.92 -14.86 -17.86
C ASN A 237 -32.12 -16.22 -18.54
N SER A 238 -31.20 -17.17 -18.38
CA SER A 238 -31.31 -18.52 -18.90
C SER A 238 -32.11 -19.46 -17.97
N ALA A 239 -32.39 -19.04 -16.75
CA ALA A 239 -33.15 -19.82 -15.75
C ALA A 239 -34.65 -19.44 -15.69
N THR A 240 -35.07 -18.47 -16.50
CA THR A 240 -36.49 -18.07 -16.70
C THR A 240 -37.01 -18.60 -18.02
#